data_43d3528a46694fb2e985e5e5476c4f2e
#
_entry.id   43d3528a46694fb2e985e5e5476c4f2e
#
_cell.length_a   1.000
_cell.length_b   1.000
_cell.length_c   1.000
_cell.angle_alpha   90.00
_cell.angle_beta   90.00
_cell.angle_gamma   90.00
#
_symmetry.space_group_name_H-M   'P 1'
#
loop_
_entity.id
_entity.type
_entity.pdbx_description
1 polymer ?
#
loop_
_entity_poly.entity_id
_entity_poly.type
_entity_poly.pdbx_seq_one_letter_code
_entity_poly.pdbx_strand_id
1 'polypeptide(L)'
;MEKPDVDSIDGLSPAISIDQKGSSRNPRSTVGTITEIWDHFRLLYARAGTPHCPKCDRPISRVSLDQIVEEILKLPDGTRILVLGPLLRDRKSEGERMYEAARKSGFSRVRVDGVQYDLSADDLPKLDKKKRHSIEVIVDRFVVQHPVDEKGKPLPIPDRSRLADSVETAIKLGEGLAIVAPAPAEKEKPSFEERLFSEKLGCAYDGTVIDDLQPRSFSFNSPHGACETCTGLGFRLEVDEERVIDPEKSVLNGGLIPWSRSPE
;
A
#
# COMPACT_ATOMS: atom_id res chain seq x y z
N MET A 1 3.24 -16.89 -49.07
CA MET A 1 3.35 -16.89 -50.52
C MET A 1 4.81 -17.22 -50.82
N GLU A 2 5.05 -18.26 -51.60
CA GLU A 2 6.34 -18.58 -52.13
C GLU A 2 6.71 -17.56 -53.21
N LYS A 3 7.97 -17.17 -53.28
CA LYS A 3 8.42 -16.29 -54.38
C LYS A 3 8.39 -17.04 -55.69
N PRO A 4 7.86 -16.44 -56.80
CA PRO A 4 7.84 -17.09 -58.10
C PRO A 4 9.29 -17.32 -58.57
N ASP A 5 9.49 -18.47 -59.17
CA ASP A 5 10.80 -18.87 -59.78
C ASP A 5 10.90 -18.27 -61.17
N VAL A 6 11.41 -17.01 -61.22
CA VAL A 6 11.55 -16.23 -62.45
C VAL A 6 12.86 -15.49 -62.43
N ASP A 7 13.55 -15.44 -63.60
CA ASP A 7 14.84 -14.76 -63.73
C ASP A 7 14.74 -13.23 -63.79
N SER A 8 13.65 -12.70 -64.42
CA SER A 8 13.36 -11.28 -64.45
C SER A 8 11.88 -11.02 -64.65
N ILE A 9 11.42 -9.88 -64.16
CA ILE A 9 10.04 -9.40 -64.41
C ILE A 9 10.16 -7.94 -64.89
N ASP A 10 9.83 -7.73 -66.17
CA ASP A 10 9.86 -6.43 -66.82
C ASP A 10 8.45 -5.91 -67.10
N GLY A 11 8.29 -4.58 -67.19
CA GLY A 11 7.04 -3.97 -67.62
C GLY A 11 5.93 -3.85 -66.54
N LEU A 12 6.28 -4.05 -65.25
CA LEU A 12 5.36 -3.80 -64.18
C LEU A 12 5.14 -2.29 -63.99
N SER A 13 3.85 -1.89 -63.93
CA SER A 13 3.52 -0.54 -63.50
C SER A 13 3.91 -0.33 -62.04
N PRO A 14 4.20 0.90 -61.62
CA PRO A 14 4.44 1.20 -60.20
C PRO A 14 3.24 0.69 -59.39
N ALA A 15 3.48 -0.26 -58.50
CA ALA A 15 2.43 -0.83 -57.64
C ALA A 15 2.62 -0.31 -56.20
N ILE A 16 1.54 0.13 -55.62
CA ILE A 16 1.50 0.50 -54.19
C ILE A 16 0.86 -0.68 -53.47
N SER A 17 1.62 -1.36 -52.62
CA SER A 17 1.06 -2.35 -51.70
C SER A 17 0.68 -1.67 -50.42
N ILE A 18 -0.60 -1.78 -50.05
CA ILE A 18 -1.09 -1.33 -48.74
C ILE A 18 -1.30 -2.60 -47.91
N ASP A 19 -0.31 -2.91 -47.11
CA ASP A 19 -0.45 -3.99 -46.13
C ASP A 19 -1.22 -3.52 -44.92
N GLN A 20 -2.19 -4.34 -44.50
CA GLN A 20 -2.73 -4.17 -43.14
C GLN A 20 -1.59 -4.41 -42.14
N LYS A 21 -1.47 -3.48 -41.19
CA LYS A 21 -0.49 -3.59 -40.13
C LYS A 21 -0.65 -4.96 -39.44
N GLY A 22 0.26 -5.88 -39.72
CA GLY A 22 0.22 -7.22 -39.14
C GLY A 22 0.15 -7.12 -37.61
N SER A 23 -0.51 -8.04 -36.96
CA SER A 23 -0.54 -8.10 -35.51
C SER A 23 0.90 -8.04 -34.97
N SER A 24 1.20 -7.04 -34.15
CA SER A 24 2.51 -6.92 -33.53
C SER A 24 2.81 -8.20 -32.76
N ARG A 25 3.97 -8.82 -33.05
CA ARG A 25 4.46 -9.97 -32.26
C ARG A 25 5.00 -9.56 -30.91
N ASN A 26 4.95 -8.27 -30.57
CA ASN A 26 5.35 -7.81 -29.26
C ASN A 26 4.27 -8.18 -28.22
N PRO A 27 4.57 -9.08 -27.26
CA PRO A 27 3.60 -9.55 -26.28
C PRO A 27 3.08 -8.45 -25.35
N ARG A 28 3.79 -7.31 -25.28
CA ARG A 28 3.34 -6.13 -24.51
C ARG A 28 2.43 -5.20 -25.31
N SER A 29 2.19 -5.48 -26.58
CA SER A 29 1.35 -4.68 -27.45
C SER A 29 -0.09 -5.19 -27.40
N THR A 30 -0.99 -4.41 -26.85
CA THR A 30 -2.43 -4.67 -26.79
C THR A 30 -3.20 -3.67 -27.67
N VAL A 31 -4.46 -3.94 -27.96
CA VAL A 31 -5.34 -2.98 -28.65
C VAL A 31 -5.31 -1.63 -27.93
N GLY A 32 -5.41 -1.62 -26.60
CA GLY A 32 -5.41 -0.40 -25.80
C GLY A 32 -4.15 0.42 -25.92
N THR A 33 -2.96 -0.23 -26.07
CA THR A 33 -1.68 0.47 -26.24
C THR A 33 -1.46 0.97 -27.67
N ILE A 34 -1.93 0.22 -28.68
CA ILE A 34 -1.79 0.62 -30.09
C ILE A 34 -2.72 1.80 -30.43
N THR A 35 -3.89 1.83 -29.81
CA THR A 35 -4.91 2.89 -30.00
C THR A 35 -4.72 4.07 -29.07
N GLU A 36 -3.71 4.05 -28.19
CA GLU A 36 -3.45 5.07 -27.15
C GLU A 36 -4.57 5.17 -26.08
N ILE A 37 -5.64 4.36 -26.16
CA ILE A 37 -6.73 4.35 -25.19
C ILE A 37 -6.20 4.07 -23.78
N TRP A 38 -5.21 3.19 -23.67
CA TRP A 38 -4.57 2.88 -22.38
C TRP A 38 -3.87 4.07 -21.74
N ASP A 39 -3.33 4.99 -22.53
CA ASP A 39 -2.68 6.20 -22.03
C ASP A 39 -3.70 7.14 -21.39
N HIS A 40 -4.89 7.25 -21.98
CA HIS A 40 -6.00 7.99 -21.37
C HIS A 40 -6.51 7.31 -20.09
N PHE A 41 -6.63 5.98 -20.07
CA PHE A 41 -7.02 5.26 -18.85
C PHE A 41 -6.00 5.43 -17.72
N ARG A 42 -4.70 5.34 -17.99
CA ARG A 42 -3.66 5.58 -16.97
C ARG A 42 -3.81 6.96 -16.34
N LEU A 43 -4.06 7.97 -17.14
CA LEU A 43 -4.26 9.33 -16.65
C LEU A 43 -5.57 9.43 -15.85
N LEU A 44 -6.65 8.88 -16.36
CA LEU A 44 -7.96 8.88 -15.71
C LEU A 44 -7.91 8.21 -14.34
N TYR A 45 -7.40 6.99 -14.26
CA TYR A 45 -7.33 6.25 -13.00
C TYR A 45 -6.35 6.88 -12.00
N ALA A 46 -5.24 7.44 -12.47
CA ALA A 46 -4.29 8.13 -11.58
C ALA A 46 -4.86 9.43 -10.98
N ARG A 47 -5.81 10.10 -11.68
CA ARG A 47 -6.33 11.40 -11.25
C ARG A 47 -7.72 11.34 -10.63
N ALA A 48 -8.58 10.46 -11.11
CA ALA A 48 -9.99 10.39 -10.72
C ALA A 48 -10.40 8.99 -10.18
N GLY A 49 -9.51 8.00 -10.23
CA GLY A 49 -9.78 6.66 -9.72
C GLY A 49 -9.86 6.67 -8.19
N THR A 50 -10.77 5.90 -7.64
CA THR A 50 -10.83 5.62 -6.20
C THR A 50 -10.01 4.37 -5.90
N PRO A 51 -8.88 4.47 -5.19
CA PRO A 51 -8.08 3.31 -4.85
C PRO A 51 -8.79 2.43 -3.83
N HIS A 52 -8.66 1.13 -4.00
CA HIS A 52 -9.17 0.12 -3.10
C HIS A 52 -8.02 -0.70 -2.50
N CYS A 53 -8.21 -1.18 -1.29
CA CYS A 53 -7.24 -2.05 -0.64
C CYS A 53 -7.14 -3.39 -1.38
N PRO A 54 -5.93 -3.84 -1.78
CA PRO A 54 -5.77 -5.11 -2.49
C PRO A 54 -6.10 -6.35 -1.64
N LYS A 55 -6.22 -6.20 -0.31
CA LYS A 55 -6.53 -7.32 0.60
C LYS A 55 -8.01 -7.39 0.98
N CYS A 56 -8.64 -6.26 1.26
CA CYS A 56 -10.01 -6.22 1.78
C CYS A 56 -11.00 -5.46 0.89
N ASP A 57 -10.55 -4.97 -0.26
CA ASP A 57 -11.33 -4.25 -1.28
C ASP A 57 -12.07 -2.99 -0.79
N ARG A 58 -11.72 -2.48 0.38
CA ARG A 58 -12.32 -1.25 0.90
C ARG A 58 -11.67 -0.03 0.26
N PRO A 59 -12.43 1.06 0.02
CA PRO A 59 -11.86 2.28 -0.51
C PRO A 59 -10.79 2.83 0.42
N ILE A 60 -9.69 3.30 -0.16
CA ILE A 60 -8.58 3.93 0.53
C ILE A 60 -8.59 5.42 0.18
N SER A 61 -8.47 6.26 1.20
CA SER A 61 -8.33 7.71 1.01
C SER A 61 -7.14 8.24 1.79
N ARG A 62 -6.62 9.37 1.32
CA ARG A 62 -5.75 10.22 2.15
C ARG A 62 -6.64 11.14 2.96
N VAL A 63 -6.26 11.34 4.19
CA VAL A 63 -6.93 12.32 5.04
C VAL A 63 -5.89 13.33 5.48
N SER A 64 -6.12 14.62 5.20
CA SER A 64 -5.23 15.68 5.66
C SER A 64 -5.33 15.86 7.18
N LEU A 65 -4.31 16.45 7.78
CA LEU A 65 -4.32 16.78 9.21
C LEU A 65 -5.61 17.52 9.62
N ASP A 66 -5.99 18.56 8.86
CA ASP A 66 -7.20 19.32 9.15
C ASP A 66 -8.46 18.47 9.08
N GLN A 67 -8.55 17.57 8.09
CA GLN A 67 -9.69 16.65 7.99
C GLN A 67 -9.74 15.66 9.15
N ILE A 68 -8.58 15.18 9.63
CA ILE A 68 -8.52 14.31 10.81
C ILE A 68 -9.05 15.05 12.04
N VAL A 69 -8.59 16.28 12.25
CA VAL A 69 -9.04 17.13 13.36
C VAL A 69 -10.55 17.38 13.28
N GLU A 70 -11.07 17.73 12.09
CA GLU A 70 -12.52 17.92 11.90
C GLU A 70 -13.33 16.65 12.17
N GLU A 71 -12.84 15.48 11.74
CA GLU A 71 -13.51 14.20 12.02
C GLU A 71 -13.51 13.86 13.52
N ILE A 72 -12.44 14.18 14.24
CA ILE A 72 -12.37 14.04 15.69
C ILE A 72 -13.37 14.96 16.37
N LEU A 73 -13.44 16.20 15.91
CA LEU A 73 -14.33 17.22 16.47
C LEU A 73 -15.83 16.99 16.16
N LYS A 74 -16.18 16.05 15.29
CA LYS A 74 -17.58 15.61 15.10
C LYS A 74 -18.04 14.63 16.17
N LEU A 75 -17.15 14.12 17.00
CA LEU A 75 -17.52 13.25 18.11
C LEU A 75 -18.37 14.03 19.14
N PRO A 76 -19.28 13.37 19.88
CA PRO A 76 -20.13 14.02 20.86
C PRO A 76 -19.33 14.80 21.92
N ASP A 77 -19.95 15.87 22.44
CA ASP A 77 -19.38 16.64 23.55
C ASP A 77 -19.05 15.76 24.76
N GLY A 78 -17.94 16.04 25.43
CA GLY A 78 -17.45 15.25 26.55
C GLY A 78 -16.78 13.92 26.18
N THR A 79 -16.70 13.57 24.89
CA THR A 79 -16.03 12.33 24.46
C THR A 79 -14.54 12.36 24.80
N ARG A 80 -14.07 11.37 25.55
CA ARG A 80 -12.66 11.19 25.90
C ARG A 80 -11.98 10.32 24.87
N ILE A 81 -10.86 10.81 24.33
CA ILE A 81 -10.08 10.13 23.30
C ILE A 81 -8.61 10.01 23.66
N LEU A 82 -7.96 9.01 23.08
CA LEU A 82 -6.51 8.88 22.99
C LEU A 82 -6.07 9.18 21.56
N VAL A 83 -5.07 10.01 21.41
CA VAL A 83 -4.35 10.20 20.16
C VAL A 83 -3.09 9.33 20.24
N LEU A 84 -2.96 8.38 19.33
CA LEU A 84 -1.93 7.35 19.35
C LEU A 84 -1.09 7.37 18.07
N GLY A 85 0.23 7.28 18.24
CA GLY A 85 1.18 7.08 17.14
C GLY A 85 1.61 5.61 17.08
N PRO A 86 1.24 4.84 16.03
CA PRO A 86 1.60 3.44 15.94
C PRO A 86 3.09 3.28 15.59
N LEU A 87 3.86 2.61 16.46
CA LEU A 87 5.26 2.22 16.19
C LEU A 87 5.36 0.83 15.56
N LEU A 88 4.44 -0.06 15.90
CA LEU A 88 4.36 -1.42 15.39
C LEU A 88 2.89 -1.82 15.24
N ARG A 89 2.54 -2.40 14.09
CA ARG A 89 1.18 -2.90 13.85
C ARG A 89 1.22 -4.31 13.30
N ASP A 90 0.61 -5.23 14.05
CA ASP A 90 0.44 -6.64 13.66
C ASP A 90 1.72 -7.26 13.06
N ARG A 91 2.86 -7.04 13.72
CA ARG A 91 4.16 -7.57 13.30
C ARG A 91 4.85 -8.31 14.44
N LYS A 92 5.72 -9.24 14.06
CA LYS A 92 6.58 -9.95 15.02
C LYS A 92 7.73 -9.04 15.44
N SER A 93 7.90 -8.81 16.73
CA SER A 93 8.96 -7.97 17.30
C SER A 93 9.22 -8.29 18.76
N GLU A 94 10.42 -7.97 19.23
CA GLU A 94 10.79 -8.07 20.65
C GLU A 94 10.24 -6.89 21.49
N GLY A 95 9.83 -5.80 20.85
CA GLY A 95 9.26 -4.61 21.51
C GLY A 95 10.28 -3.69 22.18
N GLU A 96 11.36 -4.19 22.77
CA GLU A 96 12.33 -3.43 23.59
C GLU A 96 12.87 -2.18 22.90
N ARG A 97 13.28 -2.31 21.63
CA ARG A 97 13.79 -1.17 20.85
C ARG A 97 12.74 -0.07 20.66
N MET A 98 11.47 -0.44 20.57
CA MET A 98 10.37 0.50 20.38
C MET A 98 10.03 1.22 21.68
N TYR A 99 10.10 0.52 22.83
CA TYR A 99 9.96 1.16 24.12
C TYR A 99 11.08 2.17 24.39
N GLU A 100 12.33 1.81 24.07
CA GLU A 100 13.47 2.74 24.16
C GLU A 100 13.32 3.94 23.22
N ALA A 101 12.89 3.73 21.98
CA ALA A 101 12.65 4.81 21.03
C ALA A 101 11.57 5.77 21.55
N ALA A 102 10.45 5.25 22.06
CA ALA A 102 9.40 6.05 22.67
C ALA A 102 9.89 6.85 23.88
N ARG A 103 10.68 6.24 24.77
CA ARG A 103 11.30 6.93 25.92
C ARG A 103 12.23 8.06 25.49
N LYS A 104 13.12 7.80 24.50
CA LYS A 104 14.05 8.81 23.96
C LYS A 104 13.32 9.99 23.31
N SER A 105 12.14 9.74 22.75
CA SER A 105 11.28 10.78 22.18
C SER A 105 10.43 11.52 23.23
N GLY A 106 10.63 11.23 24.53
CA GLY A 106 10.00 11.95 25.65
C GLY A 106 8.60 11.49 26.01
N PHE A 107 8.13 10.36 25.48
CA PHE A 107 6.81 9.83 25.83
C PHE A 107 6.87 8.99 27.10
N SER A 108 5.81 9.07 27.89
CA SER A 108 5.70 8.36 29.17
C SER A 108 4.82 7.11 29.10
N ARG A 109 3.99 6.96 28.07
CA ARG A 109 2.99 5.88 27.99
C ARG A 109 2.90 5.26 26.63
N VAL A 110 2.69 3.95 26.62
CA VAL A 110 2.44 3.15 25.42
C VAL A 110 1.19 2.29 25.61
N ARG A 111 0.57 1.91 24.51
CA ARG A 111 -0.43 0.86 24.47
C ARG A 111 0.17 -0.33 23.72
N VAL A 112 0.13 -1.50 24.33
CA VAL A 112 0.65 -2.75 23.77
C VAL A 112 -0.51 -3.74 23.71
N ASP A 113 -0.84 -4.21 22.53
CA ASP A 113 -1.95 -5.14 22.30
C ASP A 113 -3.27 -4.69 22.98
N GLY A 114 -3.54 -3.39 22.95
CA GLY A 114 -4.72 -2.77 23.53
C GLY A 114 -4.60 -2.39 25.01
N VAL A 115 -3.55 -2.82 25.71
CA VAL A 115 -3.34 -2.52 27.14
C VAL A 115 -2.35 -1.36 27.31
N GLN A 116 -2.68 -0.41 28.19
CA GLN A 116 -1.84 0.76 28.46
C GLN A 116 -0.76 0.44 29.52
N TYR A 117 0.46 0.87 29.27
CA TYR A 117 1.61 0.73 30.17
C TYR A 117 2.33 2.07 30.33
N ASP A 118 2.92 2.26 31.49
CA ASP A 118 3.82 3.38 31.75
C ASP A 118 5.24 2.97 31.35
N LEU A 119 5.89 3.78 30.52
CA LEU A 119 7.25 3.50 30.05
C LEU A 119 8.30 3.64 31.16
N SER A 120 8.00 4.35 32.26
CA SER A 120 8.89 4.46 33.41
C SER A 120 8.85 3.27 34.36
N ALA A 121 7.80 2.44 34.23
CA ALA A 121 7.65 1.26 35.07
C ALA A 121 8.50 0.08 34.57
N ASP A 122 8.92 -0.78 35.49
CA ASP A 122 9.72 -1.97 35.20
C ASP A 122 8.89 -3.17 34.70
N ASP A 123 7.56 -3.01 34.60
CA ASP A 123 6.59 -4.05 34.30
C ASP A 123 6.14 -4.08 32.82
N LEU A 124 6.94 -3.51 31.92
CA LEU A 124 6.65 -3.56 30.49
C LEU A 124 6.60 -5.01 29.98
N PRO A 125 5.58 -5.35 29.14
CA PRO A 125 5.42 -6.71 28.69
C PRO A 125 6.57 -7.14 27.79
N LYS A 126 7.16 -8.30 28.06
CA LYS A 126 8.10 -8.96 27.15
C LYS A 126 7.31 -9.61 26.03
N LEU A 127 7.52 -9.15 24.81
CA LEU A 127 6.78 -9.63 23.65
C LEU A 127 7.37 -10.96 23.13
N ASP A 128 6.49 -11.86 22.74
CA ASP A 128 6.87 -13.11 22.10
C ASP A 128 7.25 -12.88 20.64
N LYS A 129 8.51 -13.10 20.28
CA LYS A 129 9.02 -12.99 18.89
C LYS A 129 8.23 -13.79 17.85
N LYS A 130 7.48 -14.81 18.26
CA LYS A 130 6.70 -15.67 17.37
C LYS A 130 5.30 -15.16 17.11
N LYS A 131 4.77 -14.30 17.98
CA LYS A 131 3.45 -13.70 17.89
C LYS A 131 3.52 -12.33 17.22
N ARG A 132 2.38 -11.90 16.70
CA ARG A 132 2.21 -10.55 16.16
C ARG A 132 1.73 -9.66 17.28
N HIS A 133 2.30 -8.47 17.34
CA HIS A 133 2.02 -7.48 18.36
C HIS A 133 1.76 -6.12 17.72
N SER A 134 1.03 -5.28 18.44
CA SER A 134 0.82 -3.87 18.11
C SER A 134 1.33 -3.01 19.27
N ILE A 135 2.12 -1.98 18.95
CA ILE A 135 2.67 -1.04 19.92
C ILE A 135 2.36 0.36 19.43
N GLU A 136 1.63 1.13 20.22
CA GLU A 136 1.31 2.51 19.95
C GLU A 136 1.76 3.42 21.10
N VAL A 137 2.32 4.57 20.75
CA VAL A 137 2.64 5.63 21.72
C VAL A 137 1.38 6.43 22.01
N ILE A 138 1.06 6.66 23.27
CA ILE A 138 -0.01 7.58 23.67
C ILE A 138 0.57 9.00 23.63
N VAL A 139 0.21 9.72 22.57
CA VAL A 139 0.71 11.11 22.36
C VAL A 139 -0.06 12.07 23.25
N ASP A 140 -1.39 11.97 23.27
CA ASP A 140 -2.24 12.84 24.07
C ASP A 140 -3.52 12.16 24.52
N ARG A 141 -4.12 12.70 25.58
CA ARG A 141 -5.48 12.41 26.05
C ARG A 141 -6.29 13.67 25.92
N PHE A 142 -7.30 13.64 25.08
CA PHE A 142 -8.11 14.80 24.75
C PHE A 142 -9.57 14.56 25.10
N VAL A 143 -10.27 15.62 25.48
CA VAL A 143 -11.72 15.61 25.68
C VAL A 143 -12.33 16.53 24.65
N VAL A 144 -13.18 16.00 23.79
CA VAL A 144 -13.90 16.78 22.79
C VAL A 144 -14.87 17.72 23.51
N GLN A 145 -14.85 19.01 23.17
CA GLN A 145 -15.71 20.03 23.76
C GLN A 145 -16.37 20.84 22.65
N HIS A 146 -17.66 21.07 22.81
CA HIS A 146 -18.49 21.92 21.94
C HIS A 146 -19.09 23.07 22.75
N PRO A 147 -18.28 24.07 23.14
CA PRO A 147 -18.79 25.17 23.94
C PRO A 147 -19.79 25.99 23.16
N VAL A 148 -20.84 26.44 23.86
CA VAL A 148 -21.87 27.34 23.33
C VAL A 148 -22.00 28.55 24.25
N ASP A 149 -22.37 29.70 23.71
CA ASP A 149 -22.69 30.89 24.50
C ASP A 149 -24.05 30.78 25.19
N GLU A 150 -24.41 31.78 25.99
CA GLU A 150 -25.70 31.85 26.71
C GLU A 150 -26.91 31.81 25.76
N LYS A 151 -26.72 32.07 24.47
CA LYS A 151 -27.77 32.07 23.43
C LYS A 151 -27.74 30.77 22.59
N GLY A 152 -26.91 29.78 22.96
CA GLY A 152 -26.77 28.50 22.25
C GLY A 152 -25.96 28.61 20.94
N LYS A 153 -25.23 29.71 20.73
CA LYS A 153 -24.39 29.87 19.55
C LYS A 153 -23.03 29.18 19.79
N PRO A 154 -22.49 28.42 18.80
CA PRO A 154 -21.20 27.78 18.94
C PRO A 154 -20.07 28.79 19.18
N LEU A 155 -19.25 28.51 20.17
CA LEU A 155 -18.01 29.22 20.45
C LEU A 155 -16.80 28.48 19.83
N PRO A 156 -15.65 29.15 19.68
CA PRO A 156 -14.44 28.50 19.25
C PRO A 156 -14.10 27.31 20.16
N ILE A 157 -13.71 26.19 19.53
CA ILE A 157 -13.35 24.96 20.26
C ILE A 157 -12.03 25.21 21.00
N PRO A 158 -12.01 25.10 22.33
CA PRO A 158 -10.77 25.23 23.08
C PRO A 158 -9.81 24.11 22.70
N ASP A 159 -8.51 24.38 22.79
CA ASP A 159 -7.43 23.42 22.55
C ASP A 159 -7.40 22.76 21.15
N ARG A 160 -8.12 23.32 20.14
CA ARG A 160 -8.06 22.81 18.77
C ARG A 160 -6.62 22.75 18.23
N SER A 161 -5.79 23.76 18.53
CA SER A 161 -4.38 23.79 18.16
C SER A 161 -3.63 22.63 18.81
N ARG A 162 -3.82 22.42 20.09
CA ARG A 162 -3.22 21.29 20.83
C ARG A 162 -3.60 19.94 20.24
N LEU A 163 -4.88 19.76 19.85
CA LEU A 163 -5.33 18.56 19.16
C LEU A 163 -4.61 18.36 17.83
N ALA A 164 -4.49 19.43 17.03
CA ALA A 164 -3.78 19.39 15.76
C ALA A 164 -2.29 19.02 15.95
N ASP A 165 -1.60 19.62 16.90
CA ASP A 165 -0.20 19.33 17.23
C ASP A 165 -0.02 17.88 17.70
N SER A 166 -0.99 17.35 18.45
CA SER A 166 -0.98 15.97 18.93
C SER A 166 -1.20 14.98 17.79
N VAL A 167 -2.12 15.27 16.87
CA VAL A 167 -2.37 14.45 15.67
C VAL A 167 -1.16 14.48 14.75
N GLU A 168 -0.56 15.66 14.51
CA GLU A 168 0.66 15.80 13.71
C GLU A 168 1.82 14.96 14.30
N THR A 169 1.98 15.01 15.61
CA THR A 169 2.99 14.21 16.31
C THR A 169 2.73 12.72 16.17
N ALA A 170 1.46 12.28 16.30
CA ALA A 170 1.07 10.89 16.11
C ALA A 170 1.36 10.40 14.68
N ILE A 171 1.05 11.23 13.67
CA ILE A 171 1.33 10.97 12.26
C ILE A 171 2.84 10.83 12.00
N LYS A 172 3.65 11.72 12.57
CA LYS A 172 5.12 11.65 12.45
C LYS A 172 5.68 10.37 13.05
N LEU A 173 5.22 9.98 14.24
CA LEU A 173 5.62 8.73 14.89
C LEU A 173 5.17 7.48 14.13
N GLY A 174 3.96 7.51 13.60
CA GLY A 174 3.34 6.42 12.88
C GLY A 174 3.68 6.37 11.40
N GLU A 175 4.71 7.12 10.94
CA GLU A 175 5.14 7.15 9.53
C GLU A 175 4.02 7.48 8.54
N GLY A 176 3.13 8.40 8.92
CA GLY A 176 1.96 8.80 8.16
C GLY A 176 0.64 8.23 8.67
N LEU A 177 0.65 7.53 9.80
CA LEU A 177 -0.53 6.93 10.43
C LEU A 177 -0.79 7.56 11.81
N ALA A 178 -2.06 7.78 12.13
CA ALA A 178 -2.49 8.13 13.49
C ALA A 178 -3.72 7.29 13.87
N ILE A 179 -3.83 6.95 15.14
CA ILE A 179 -4.97 6.21 15.69
C ILE A 179 -5.69 7.11 16.69
N VAL A 180 -7.02 7.16 16.58
CA VAL A 180 -7.87 7.80 17.56
C VAL A 180 -8.74 6.72 18.20
N ALA A 181 -8.50 6.49 19.48
CA ALA A 181 -9.17 5.46 20.26
C ALA A 181 -10.02 6.08 21.37
N PRO A 182 -11.13 5.46 21.77
CA PRO A 182 -11.87 5.88 22.95
C PRO A 182 -11.04 5.68 24.22
N ALA A 183 -11.16 6.61 25.17
CA ALA A 183 -10.57 6.52 26.50
C ALA A 183 -11.68 6.46 27.57
N PRO A 184 -12.46 5.36 27.63
CA PRO A 184 -13.55 5.25 28.59
C PRO A 184 -13.02 5.28 30.03
N ALA A 185 -13.82 5.78 30.97
CA ALA A 185 -13.53 5.59 32.37
C ALA A 185 -13.67 4.11 32.76
N GLU A 186 -13.09 3.71 33.88
CA GLU A 186 -13.22 2.34 34.41
C GLU A 186 -14.71 1.95 34.50
N LYS A 187 -15.12 0.93 33.71
CA LYS A 187 -16.49 0.40 33.57
C LYS A 187 -17.42 1.07 32.55
N GLU A 188 -16.99 2.09 31.82
CA GLU A 188 -17.76 2.65 30.71
C GLU A 188 -17.52 1.86 29.43
N LYS A 189 -18.57 1.70 28.60
CA LYS A 189 -18.39 1.15 27.25
C LYS A 189 -17.72 2.18 26.33
N PRO A 190 -16.90 1.74 25.36
CA PRO A 190 -16.35 2.65 24.35
C PRO A 190 -17.46 3.44 23.68
N SER A 191 -17.30 4.75 23.58
CA SER A 191 -18.28 5.66 22.97
C SER A 191 -18.29 5.60 21.44
N PHE A 192 -17.21 5.11 20.83
CA PHE A 192 -17.06 4.93 19.39
C PHE A 192 -16.02 3.83 19.11
N GLU A 193 -15.96 3.35 17.88
CA GLU A 193 -14.95 2.41 17.45
C GLU A 193 -13.63 3.13 17.14
N GLU A 194 -12.51 2.49 17.45
CA GLU A 194 -11.18 3.00 17.13
C GLU A 194 -11.07 3.32 15.63
N ARG A 195 -10.53 4.49 15.31
CA ARG A 195 -10.33 4.97 13.94
C ARG A 195 -8.86 5.11 13.64
N LEU A 196 -8.43 4.53 12.53
CA LEU A 196 -7.12 4.74 11.95
C LEU A 196 -7.23 5.79 10.84
N PHE A 197 -6.36 6.76 10.90
CA PHE A 197 -6.20 7.80 9.88
C PHE A 197 -4.84 7.64 9.18
N SER A 198 -4.79 7.95 7.89
CA SER A 198 -3.55 7.91 7.13
C SER A 198 -3.41 9.14 6.25
N GLU A 199 -2.28 9.82 6.32
CA GLU A 199 -1.89 10.86 5.35
C GLU A 199 -1.46 10.25 4.01
N LYS A 200 -1.05 8.97 4.01
CA LYS A 200 -0.74 8.21 2.81
C LYS A 200 -1.98 7.45 2.35
N LEU A 201 -1.99 6.98 1.12
CA LEU A 201 -3.02 6.05 0.68
C LEU A 201 -2.91 4.75 1.47
N GLY A 202 -3.68 4.62 2.53
CA GLY A 202 -3.58 3.51 3.47
C GLY A 202 -4.92 2.90 3.84
N CYS A 203 -4.94 1.58 4.00
CA CYS A 203 -6.10 0.86 4.49
C CYS A 203 -6.19 0.98 6.02
N ALA A 204 -7.30 1.52 6.51
CA ALA A 204 -7.56 1.69 7.94
C ALA A 204 -7.68 0.35 8.70
N TYR A 205 -7.97 -0.76 8.01
CA TYR A 205 -8.27 -2.05 8.63
C TYR A 205 -7.06 -2.99 8.71
N ASP A 206 -6.29 -3.09 7.64
CA ASP A 206 -5.16 -4.03 7.56
C ASP A 206 -3.79 -3.34 7.53
N GLY A 207 -3.75 -2.00 7.52
CA GLY A 207 -2.53 -1.23 7.50
C GLY A 207 -1.74 -1.30 6.18
N THR A 208 -2.34 -1.83 5.11
CA THR A 208 -1.72 -1.81 3.79
C THR A 208 -1.60 -0.37 3.31
N VAL A 209 -0.39 0.09 3.03
CA VAL A 209 -0.12 1.40 2.44
C VAL A 209 0.16 1.21 0.96
N ILE A 210 -0.44 2.04 0.14
CA ILE A 210 -0.21 2.09 -1.30
C ILE A 210 0.59 3.36 -1.61
N ASP A 211 1.59 3.22 -2.45
CA ASP A 211 2.35 4.37 -2.95
C ASP A 211 1.46 5.32 -3.76
N ASP A 212 1.96 6.55 -3.97
CA ASP A 212 1.29 7.53 -4.79
C ASP A 212 0.97 7.01 -6.18
N LEU A 213 -0.33 6.94 -6.48
CA LEU A 213 -0.80 6.49 -7.77
C LEU A 213 -0.47 7.54 -8.84
N GLN A 214 0.48 7.20 -9.69
CA GLN A 214 0.88 7.99 -10.85
C GLN A 214 0.50 7.24 -12.14
N PRO A 215 0.40 7.90 -13.30
CA PRO A 215 0.12 7.21 -14.55
C PRO A 215 1.07 6.04 -14.86
N ARG A 216 2.33 6.10 -14.38
CA ARG A 216 3.31 5.01 -14.49
C ARG A 216 2.95 3.78 -13.66
N SER A 217 2.21 3.94 -12.56
CA SER A 217 1.75 2.83 -11.72
C SER A 217 0.71 1.94 -12.41
N PHE A 218 0.08 2.45 -13.46
CA PHE A 218 -0.89 1.72 -14.29
C PHE A 218 -0.27 1.20 -15.61
N SER A 219 1.03 1.34 -15.80
CA SER A 219 1.71 0.88 -16.99
C SER A 219 2.34 -0.50 -16.77
N PHE A 220 1.82 -1.53 -17.42
CA PHE A 220 2.42 -2.87 -17.39
C PHE A 220 3.76 -2.97 -18.15
N ASN A 221 4.20 -1.91 -18.79
CA ASN A 221 5.53 -1.77 -19.38
C ASN A 221 6.50 -0.92 -18.54
N SER A 222 6.13 -0.59 -17.31
CA SER A 222 6.96 0.15 -16.35
C SER A 222 7.21 -0.74 -15.13
N PRO A 223 8.42 -0.72 -14.54
CA PRO A 223 8.71 -1.46 -13.30
C PRO A 223 7.76 -1.16 -12.15
N HIS A 224 7.15 0.05 -12.14
CA HIS A 224 6.22 0.47 -11.09
C HIS A 224 4.81 -0.12 -11.22
N GLY A 225 4.41 -0.57 -12.42
CA GLY A 225 3.06 -1.08 -12.66
C GLY A 225 3.04 -2.46 -13.30
N ALA A 226 4.21 -2.99 -13.68
CA ALA A 226 4.32 -4.33 -14.24
C ALA A 226 4.14 -5.39 -13.16
N CYS A 227 3.51 -6.49 -13.51
CA CYS A 227 3.46 -7.67 -12.64
C CYS A 227 4.88 -8.16 -12.32
N GLU A 228 5.21 -8.37 -11.05
CA GLU A 228 6.52 -8.85 -10.61
C GLU A 228 6.88 -10.22 -11.19
N THR A 229 5.88 -11.08 -11.41
CA THR A 229 6.09 -12.44 -11.92
C THR A 229 6.37 -12.49 -13.41
N CYS A 230 5.59 -11.74 -14.24
CA CYS A 230 5.70 -11.81 -15.70
C CYS A 230 6.29 -10.55 -16.35
N THR A 231 6.62 -9.52 -15.55
CA THR A 231 7.16 -8.23 -16.02
C THR A 231 6.35 -7.60 -17.15
N GLY A 232 5.02 -7.77 -17.10
CA GLY A 232 4.07 -7.25 -18.08
C GLY A 232 3.90 -8.08 -19.35
N LEU A 233 4.44 -9.31 -19.39
CA LEU A 233 4.32 -10.20 -20.54
C LEU A 233 3.02 -11.01 -20.57
N GLY A 234 2.36 -11.17 -19.40
CA GLY A 234 1.17 -11.99 -19.25
C GLY A 234 1.44 -13.50 -19.15
N PHE A 235 2.66 -13.93 -19.39
CA PHE A 235 3.11 -15.32 -19.25
C PHE A 235 4.56 -15.34 -18.72
N ARG A 236 4.96 -16.50 -18.20
CA ARG A 236 6.33 -16.77 -17.77
C ARG A 236 6.87 -17.94 -18.57
N LEU A 237 8.09 -17.81 -19.06
CA LEU A 237 8.81 -18.91 -19.63
C LEU A 237 9.58 -19.63 -18.53
N GLU A 238 9.29 -20.89 -18.34
CA GLU A 238 10.00 -21.76 -17.41
C GLU A 238 10.70 -22.86 -18.20
N VAL A 239 11.85 -23.28 -17.67
CA VAL A 239 12.57 -24.39 -18.27
C VAL A 239 11.87 -25.68 -17.85
N ASP A 240 11.43 -26.45 -18.83
CA ASP A 240 10.89 -27.77 -18.63
C ASP A 240 12.06 -28.75 -18.43
N GLU A 241 12.25 -29.18 -17.20
CA GLU A 241 13.38 -30.05 -16.82
C GLU A 241 13.36 -31.37 -17.58
N GLU A 242 12.18 -31.95 -17.84
CA GLU A 242 12.04 -33.21 -18.59
C GLU A 242 12.47 -33.09 -20.04
N ARG A 243 12.43 -31.86 -20.60
CA ARG A 243 12.91 -31.59 -21.95
C ARG A 243 14.39 -31.23 -22.04
N VAL A 244 14.99 -30.95 -20.90
CA VAL A 244 16.40 -30.56 -20.80
C VAL A 244 17.27 -31.75 -20.35
N ILE A 245 16.77 -32.55 -19.42
CA ILE A 245 17.52 -33.61 -18.78
C ILE A 245 16.89 -34.96 -19.12
N ASP A 246 17.69 -35.89 -19.62
CA ASP A 246 17.35 -37.32 -19.74
C ASP A 246 17.94 -38.04 -18.53
N PRO A 247 17.12 -38.42 -17.52
CA PRO A 247 17.61 -39.00 -16.29
C PRO A 247 18.22 -40.40 -16.48
N GLU A 248 17.91 -41.08 -17.60
CA GLU A 248 18.45 -42.39 -17.89
C GLU A 248 19.84 -42.38 -18.54
N LYS A 249 20.33 -41.19 -18.91
CA LYS A 249 21.62 -41.01 -19.57
C LYS A 249 22.60 -40.21 -18.73
N SER A 250 23.87 -40.54 -18.79
CA SER A 250 24.93 -39.70 -18.23
C SER A 250 25.11 -38.42 -19.08
N VAL A 251 25.66 -37.35 -18.50
CA VAL A 251 25.96 -36.11 -19.19
C VAL A 251 26.79 -36.35 -20.46
N LEU A 252 27.80 -37.25 -20.38
CA LEU A 252 28.66 -37.60 -21.52
C LEU A 252 27.92 -38.39 -22.61
N ASN A 253 26.86 -39.10 -22.27
CA ASN A 253 26.05 -39.90 -23.20
C ASN A 253 24.78 -39.16 -23.66
N GLY A 254 24.76 -37.83 -23.58
CA GLY A 254 23.64 -37.04 -24.06
C GLY A 254 22.52 -36.87 -23.06
N GLY A 255 22.80 -36.98 -21.75
CA GLY A 255 21.84 -36.67 -20.70
C GLY A 255 21.35 -35.20 -20.67
N LEU A 256 22.07 -34.31 -21.34
CA LEU A 256 21.62 -32.93 -21.59
C LEU A 256 21.09 -32.84 -23.03
N ILE A 257 19.79 -33.00 -23.21
CA ILE A 257 19.10 -33.11 -24.51
C ILE A 257 19.43 -31.97 -25.49
N PRO A 258 19.45 -30.68 -25.08
CA PRO A 258 19.75 -29.59 -26.00
C PRO A 258 21.17 -29.67 -26.62
N TRP A 259 22.13 -30.23 -25.89
CA TRP A 259 23.53 -30.34 -26.32
C TRP A 259 23.83 -31.66 -27.01
N SER A 260 23.01 -32.68 -26.84
CA SER A 260 23.17 -33.99 -27.49
C SER A 260 22.99 -33.94 -29.01
N ARG A 261 22.40 -32.84 -29.53
CA ARG A 261 22.12 -32.64 -30.97
C ARG A 261 23.02 -31.61 -31.65
N SER A 262 23.99 -31.04 -30.95
CA SER A 262 24.99 -30.16 -31.59
C SER A 262 26.00 -31.02 -32.32
N PRO A 263 26.12 -30.91 -33.65
CA PRO A 263 27.28 -31.46 -34.34
C PRO A 263 28.54 -30.75 -33.84
N GLU A 264 29.62 -31.47 -33.66
CA GLU A 264 30.96 -30.97 -33.31
C GLU A 264 31.43 -29.84 -34.17
#